data_7dd6cae792b1637d9f9f5f1d73bfc4eb
#
_entry.id   7dd6cae792b1637d9f9f5f1d73bfc4eb
#
_cell.length_a   1.000
_cell.length_b   1.000
_cell.length_c   1.000
_cell.angle_alpha   90.00
_cell.angle_beta   90.00
_cell.angle_gamma   90.00
#
_symmetry.space_group_name_H-M   'P 1'
#
loop_
_entity.id
_entity.type
_entity.pdbx_description
1 polymer ?
#
loop_
_entity_poly.entity_id
_entity_poly.type
_entity_poly.pdbx_seq_one_letter_code
_entity_poly.pdbx_strand_id
1 'polypeptide(L)'
;MSTKTLSFAAAEALAAAALRTSGAGADAARQTAHALARADLDGIASHGLSRVPAYAAQLRAGKVKGDAVPSVTRPADASVAVDAADGLAYPAIAAGIAWASSLVGKSGVVAVGIRNSHHAGALGLFVEDLAREAGAFAIAFTNSPAGIAPAGSGTPLFGTNPIA
;
A
#
# COMPACT_ATOMS: atom_id res chain seq x y z
N MET A 1 15.15 25.56 4.35
CA MET A 1 14.56 25.10 3.08
C MET A 1 13.21 25.78 2.92
N SER A 2 12.89 26.34 1.76
CA SER A 2 11.57 26.94 1.52
C SER A 2 10.54 25.82 1.32
N THR A 3 9.46 25.84 2.08
CA THR A 3 8.32 24.94 1.92
C THR A 3 7.44 25.47 0.78
N LYS A 4 7.00 24.58 -0.11
CA LYS A 4 6.01 24.92 -1.15
C LYS A 4 4.72 24.16 -0.87
N THR A 5 3.60 24.87 -0.88
CA THR A 5 2.28 24.26 -0.84
C THR A 5 1.88 23.85 -2.25
N LEU A 6 1.43 22.61 -2.42
CA LEU A 6 0.93 22.06 -3.67
C LEU A 6 -0.55 21.73 -3.51
N SER A 7 -1.32 21.81 -4.61
CA SER A 7 -2.64 21.18 -4.63
C SER A 7 -2.49 19.65 -4.60
N PHE A 8 -3.53 18.94 -4.16
CA PHE A 8 -3.54 17.48 -4.14
C PHE A 8 -3.16 16.89 -5.52
N ALA A 9 -3.80 17.37 -6.58
CA ALA A 9 -3.52 16.91 -7.95
C ALA A 9 -2.07 17.18 -8.38
N ALA A 10 -1.49 18.33 -8.02
CA ALA A 10 -0.10 18.62 -8.35
C ALA A 10 0.89 17.73 -7.57
N ALA A 11 0.59 17.45 -6.31
CA ALA A 11 1.38 16.56 -5.46
C ALA A 11 1.35 15.11 -5.99
N GLU A 12 0.15 14.61 -6.31
CA GLU A 12 -0.06 13.30 -6.93
C GLU A 12 0.68 13.18 -8.26
N ALA A 13 0.52 14.15 -9.16
CA ALA A 13 1.19 14.15 -10.47
C ALA A 13 2.72 14.15 -10.35
N LEU A 14 3.28 14.93 -9.43
CA LEU A 14 4.71 14.98 -9.17
C LEU A 14 5.23 13.63 -8.66
N ALA A 15 4.54 13.03 -7.70
CA ALA A 15 4.91 11.72 -7.15
C ALA A 15 4.81 10.61 -8.21
N ALA A 16 3.73 10.60 -9.00
CA ALA A 16 3.57 9.64 -10.09
C ALA A 16 4.67 9.75 -11.14
N ALA A 17 5.04 10.98 -11.53
CA ALA A 17 6.14 11.21 -12.46
C ALA A 17 7.48 10.69 -11.91
N ALA A 18 7.77 10.97 -10.64
CA ALA A 18 9.00 10.51 -9.99
C ALA A 18 9.08 8.96 -9.90
N LEU A 19 7.98 8.29 -9.60
CA LEU A 19 7.91 6.82 -9.56
C LEU A 19 8.06 6.22 -10.96
N ARG A 20 7.40 6.80 -11.97
CA ARG A 20 7.50 6.34 -13.36
C ARG A 20 8.93 6.46 -13.91
N THR A 21 9.58 7.60 -13.71
CA THR A 21 10.98 7.80 -14.13
C THR A 21 11.96 6.89 -13.39
N SER A 22 11.51 6.29 -12.27
CA SER A 22 12.29 5.32 -11.50
C SER A 22 11.96 3.87 -11.84
N GLY A 23 11.11 3.62 -12.86
CA GLY A 23 10.83 2.30 -13.38
C GLY A 23 9.46 1.72 -12.99
N ALA A 24 8.58 2.48 -12.31
CA ALA A 24 7.23 2.01 -12.05
C ALA A 24 6.34 2.05 -13.31
N GLY A 25 5.52 1.03 -13.49
CA GLY A 25 4.45 1.04 -14.48
C GLY A 25 3.45 2.17 -14.24
N ALA A 26 2.80 2.66 -15.28
CA ALA A 26 1.97 3.86 -15.22
C ALA A 26 0.86 3.77 -14.16
N ASP A 27 0.16 2.63 -14.10
CA ASP A 27 -0.95 2.43 -13.17
C ASP A 27 -0.45 2.25 -11.72
N ALA A 28 0.61 1.48 -11.51
CA ALA A 28 1.23 1.31 -10.20
C ALA A 28 1.76 2.64 -9.63
N ALA A 29 2.39 3.47 -10.47
CA ALA A 29 2.85 4.80 -10.08
C ALA A 29 1.70 5.72 -9.70
N ARG A 30 0.61 5.72 -10.47
CA ARG A 30 -0.59 6.54 -10.21
C ARG A 30 -1.24 6.14 -8.88
N GLN A 31 -1.53 4.85 -8.68
CA GLN A 31 -2.17 4.37 -7.46
C GLN A 31 -1.30 4.63 -6.22
N THR A 32 0.01 4.40 -6.34
CA THR A 32 0.96 4.69 -5.25
C THR A 32 0.99 6.18 -4.93
N ALA A 33 1.11 7.04 -5.94
CA ALA A 33 1.14 8.49 -5.76
C ALA A 33 -0.14 9.02 -5.11
N HIS A 34 -1.30 8.51 -5.53
CA HIS A 34 -2.60 8.83 -4.94
C HIS A 34 -2.63 8.52 -3.44
N ALA A 35 -2.25 7.31 -3.04
CA ALA A 35 -2.26 6.89 -1.65
C ALA A 35 -1.27 7.70 -0.80
N LEU A 36 -0.07 8.01 -1.33
CA LEU A 36 0.90 8.84 -0.62
C LEU A 36 0.41 10.30 -0.47
N ALA A 37 -0.22 10.86 -1.49
CA ALA A 37 -0.79 12.20 -1.41
C ALA A 37 -1.98 12.27 -0.42
N ARG A 38 -2.82 11.22 -0.37
CA ARG A 38 -3.89 11.10 0.64
C ARG A 38 -3.33 11.04 2.05
N ALA A 39 -2.28 10.25 2.29
CA ALA A 39 -1.65 10.17 3.60
C ALA A 39 -1.14 11.54 4.08
N ASP A 40 -0.55 12.36 3.20
CA ASP A 40 -0.16 13.73 3.55
C ASP A 40 -1.37 14.63 3.82
N LEU A 41 -2.45 14.52 3.03
CA LEU A 41 -3.68 15.29 3.22
C LEU A 41 -4.31 15.00 4.59
N ASP A 42 -4.24 13.74 5.03
CA ASP A 42 -4.74 13.28 6.33
C ASP A 42 -3.75 13.53 7.50
N GLY A 43 -2.64 14.24 7.23
CA GLY A 43 -1.64 14.58 8.24
C GLY A 43 -0.67 13.45 8.60
N ILE A 44 -0.66 12.33 7.83
CA ILE A 44 0.21 11.17 8.05
C ILE A 44 1.49 11.29 7.21
N ALA A 45 2.22 12.38 7.37
CA ALA A 45 3.38 12.73 6.55
C ALA A 45 4.50 11.67 6.54
N SER A 46 4.61 10.85 7.60
CA SER A 46 5.56 9.73 7.64
C SER A 46 5.27 8.63 6.62
N HIS A 47 4.05 8.55 6.11
CA HIS A 47 3.57 7.60 5.10
C HIS A 47 3.09 8.29 3.82
N GLY A 48 3.34 9.59 3.69
CA GLY A 48 3.00 10.43 2.55
C GLY A 48 4.12 10.54 1.51
N LEU A 49 4.20 11.69 0.86
CA LEU A 49 5.15 11.99 -0.22
C LEU A 49 6.62 11.89 0.21
N SER A 50 6.90 11.98 1.51
CA SER A 50 8.23 11.72 2.07
C SER A 50 8.77 10.31 1.74
N ARG A 51 7.90 9.37 1.36
CA ARG A 51 8.27 8.01 0.94
C ARG A 51 8.72 7.92 -0.52
N VAL A 52 8.38 8.87 -1.36
CA VAL A 52 8.69 8.84 -2.81
C VAL A 52 10.19 8.62 -3.08
N PRO A 53 11.13 9.34 -2.42
CA PRO A 53 12.56 9.11 -2.67
C PRO A 53 13.01 7.67 -2.35
N ALA A 54 12.52 7.08 -1.26
CA ALA A 54 12.87 5.72 -0.87
C ALA A 54 12.28 4.69 -1.85
N TYR A 55 11.03 4.86 -2.25
CA TYR A 55 10.39 3.98 -3.23
C TYR A 55 11.08 4.06 -4.61
N ALA A 56 11.40 5.27 -5.04
CA ALA A 56 12.14 5.50 -6.28
C ALA A 56 13.53 4.84 -6.26
N ALA A 57 14.24 4.90 -5.14
CA ALA A 57 15.53 4.23 -4.98
C ALA A 57 15.40 2.71 -5.04
N GLN A 58 14.36 2.14 -4.42
CA GLN A 58 14.10 0.69 -4.40
C GLN A 58 13.67 0.17 -5.77
N LEU A 59 12.90 0.93 -6.54
CA LEU A 59 12.57 0.63 -7.93
C LEU A 59 13.83 0.59 -8.80
N ARG A 60 14.67 1.62 -8.73
CA ARG A 60 15.93 1.67 -9.49
C ARG A 60 16.92 0.56 -9.13
N ALA A 61 16.92 0.14 -7.87
CA ALA A 61 17.75 -0.96 -7.39
C ALA A 61 17.19 -2.36 -7.71
N GLY A 62 16.00 -2.45 -8.34
CA GLY A 62 15.34 -3.73 -8.63
C GLY A 62 14.83 -4.47 -7.39
N LYS A 63 14.82 -3.82 -6.21
CA LYS A 63 14.24 -4.39 -4.99
C LYS A 63 12.73 -4.48 -5.07
N VAL A 64 12.10 -3.61 -5.85
CA VAL A 64 10.67 -3.59 -6.17
C VAL A 64 10.54 -3.70 -7.69
N LYS A 65 9.73 -4.64 -8.16
CA LYS A 65 9.45 -4.81 -9.59
C LYS A 65 8.43 -3.76 -10.03
N GLY A 66 8.88 -2.80 -10.82
CA GLY A 66 8.06 -1.66 -11.21
C GLY A 66 6.92 -2.01 -12.17
N ASP A 67 7.09 -3.06 -12.97
CA ASP A 67 6.15 -3.58 -13.98
C ASP A 67 5.29 -4.74 -13.47
N ALA A 68 5.39 -5.07 -12.17
CA ALA A 68 4.63 -6.16 -11.57
C ALA A 68 3.11 -5.93 -11.71
N VAL A 69 2.41 -6.97 -12.15
CA VAL A 69 0.96 -7.01 -12.21
C VAL A 69 0.46 -8.00 -11.17
N PRO A 70 -0.36 -7.56 -10.21
CA PRO A 70 -0.90 -8.46 -9.19
C PRO A 70 -1.77 -9.55 -9.81
N SER A 71 -1.66 -10.76 -9.27
CA SER A 71 -2.57 -11.86 -9.61
C SER A 71 -3.48 -12.17 -8.43
N VAL A 72 -4.73 -12.51 -8.75
CA VAL A 72 -5.77 -12.78 -7.75
C VAL A 72 -6.28 -14.20 -7.91
N THR A 73 -6.40 -14.92 -6.80
CA THR A 73 -7.05 -16.23 -6.73
C THR A 73 -8.09 -16.25 -5.62
N ARG A 74 -9.02 -17.18 -5.71
CA ARG A 74 -10.08 -17.38 -4.71
C ARG A 74 -9.98 -18.81 -4.15
N PRO A 75 -9.23 -19.02 -3.07
CA PRO A 75 -9.07 -20.35 -2.49
C PRO A 75 -10.35 -20.87 -1.82
N ALA A 76 -11.30 -19.98 -1.47
CA ALA A 76 -12.64 -20.32 -0.97
C ALA A 76 -13.63 -19.19 -1.31
N ASP A 77 -14.93 -19.43 -1.09
CA ASP A 77 -15.99 -18.48 -1.44
C ASP A 77 -15.85 -17.10 -0.78
N ALA A 78 -15.44 -17.08 0.48
CA ALA A 78 -15.22 -15.87 1.27
C ALA A 78 -13.74 -15.52 1.44
N SER A 79 -12.87 -16.00 0.56
CA SER A 79 -11.41 -15.81 0.66
C SER A 79 -10.83 -15.36 -0.67
N VAL A 80 -9.99 -14.31 -0.60
CA VAL A 80 -9.27 -13.73 -1.73
C VAL A 80 -7.78 -13.78 -1.40
N ALA A 81 -6.97 -14.30 -2.30
CA ALA A 81 -5.52 -14.28 -2.19
C ALA A 81 -4.93 -13.47 -3.35
N VAL A 82 -4.15 -12.46 -3.03
CA VAL A 82 -3.49 -11.58 -3.99
C VAL A 82 -1.98 -11.75 -3.89
N ASP A 83 -1.33 -12.01 -5.00
CA ASP A 83 0.13 -12.00 -5.11
C ASP A 83 0.55 -10.71 -5.80
N ALA A 84 1.27 -9.85 -5.09
CA ALA A 84 1.75 -8.57 -5.61
C ALA A 84 3.00 -8.72 -6.52
N ALA A 85 3.51 -9.93 -6.70
CA ALA A 85 4.63 -10.26 -7.57
C ALA A 85 5.90 -9.42 -7.30
N ASP A 86 6.19 -9.12 -6.04
CA ASP A 86 7.27 -8.22 -5.56
C ASP A 86 7.16 -6.76 -6.06
N GLY A 87 5.97 -6.34 -6.47
CA GLY A 87 5.67 -4.99 -6.92
C GLY A 87 5.28 -4.03 -5.81
N LEU A 88 4.95 -2.80 -6.20
CA LEU A 88 4.34 -1.81 -5.31
C LEU A 88 3.03 -2.34 -4.74
N ALA A 89 2.75 -2.08 -3.45
CA ALA A 89 1.63 -2.68 -2.73
C ALA A 89 0.26 -2.23 -3.22
N TYR A 90 0.14 -0.99 -3.66
CA TYR A 90 -1.14 -0.33 -3.89
C TYR A 90 -2.01 -0.97 -4.97
N PRO A 91 -1.48 -1.45 -6.12
CA PRO A 91 -2.27 -2.20 -7.09
C PRO A 91 -2.84 -3.52 -6.52
N ALA A 92 -2.06 -4.22 -5.70
CA ALA A 92 -2.51 -5.47 -5.07
C ALA A 92 -3.59 -5.21 -4.01
N ILE A 93 -3.46 -4.14 -3.24
CA ILE A 93 -4.46 -3.71 -2.26
C ILE A 93 -5.76 -3.32 -2.96
N ALA A 94 -5.69 -2.52 -4.02
CA ALA A 94 -6.88 -2.13 -4.80
C ALA A 94 -7.61 -3.34 -5.38
N ALA A 95 -6.86 -4.31 -5.92
CA ALA A 95 -7.44 -5.57 -6.42
C ALA A 95 -8.13 -6.36 -5.29
N GLY A 96 -7.50 -6.43 -4.11
CA GLY A 96 -8.06 -7.08 -2.94
C GLY A 96 -9.36 -6.41 -2.45
N ILE A 97 -9.39 -5.09 -2.39
CA ILE A 97 -10.57 -4.29 -2.01
C ILE A 97 -11.72 -4.52 -3.01
N ALA A 98 -11.46 -4.43 -4.30
CA ALA A 98 -12.47 -4.64 -5.33
C ALA A 98 -13.13 -6.03 -5.24
N TRP A 99 -12.36 -7.08 -5.01
CA TRP A 99 -12.88 -8.41 -4.79
C TRP A 99 -13.65 -8.54 -3.47
N ALA A 100 -13.12 -8.02 -2.37
CA ALA A 100 -13.80 -8.07 -1.07
C ALA A 100 -15.17 -7.36 -1.13
N SER A 101 -15.23 -6.17 -1.74
CA SER A 101 -16.46 -5.40 -1.92
C SER A 101 -17.51 -6.17 -2.74
N SER A 102 -17.08 -6.93 -3.75
CA SER A 102 -17.98 -7.73 -4.59
C SER A 102 -18.56 -8.96 -3.89
N LEU A 103 -17.91 -9.45 -2.84
CA LEU A 103 -18.24 -10.70 -2.17
C LEU A 103 -18.96 -10.52 -0.83
N VAL A 104 -18.62 -9.46 -0.08
CA VAL A 104 -19.03 -9.31 1.33
C VAL A 104 -20.54 -9.31 1.52
N GLY A 105 -21.29 -8.72 0.59
CA GLY A 105 -22.77 -8.70 0.64
C GLY A 105 -23.42 -10.10 0.54
N LYS A 106 -22.70 -11.08 -0.03
CA LYS A 106 -23.18 -12.47 -0.17
C LYS A 106 -22.67 -13.36 0.96
N SER A 107 -21.39 -13.20 1.33
CA SER A 107 -20.73 -14.08 2.29
C SER A 107 -20.78 -13.59 3.75
N GLY A 108 -21.20 -12.34 3.98
CA GLY A 108 -21.22 -11.71 5.30
C GLY A 108 -19.85 -11.32 5.84
N VAL A 109 -18.81 -12.08 5.53
CA VAL A 109 -17.41 -11.82 5.86
C VAL A 109 -16.52 -12.22 4.70
N VAL A 110 -15.43 -11.49 4.47
CA VAL A 110 -14.41 -11.84 3.48
C VAL A 110 -13.02 -11.65 4.08
N ALA A 111 -12.16 -12.64 3.89
CA ALA A 111 -10.75 -12.54 4.20
C ALA A 111 -9.93 -12.23 2.94
N VAL A 112 -9.05 -11.23 3.00
CA VAL A 112 -8.11 -10.89 1.92
C VAL A 112 -6.70 -11.07 2.42
N GLY A 113 -5.94 -11.98 1.81
CA GLY A 113 -4.51 -12.16 2.06
C GLY A 113 -3.69 -11.58 0.90
N ILE A 114 -2.71 -10.72 1.20
CA ILE A 114 -1.79 -10.15 0.21
C ILE A 114 -0.37 -10.60 0.55
N ARG A 115 0.35 -11.10 -0.43
CA ARG A 115 1.73 -11.57 -0.27
C ARG A 115 2.66 -10.98 -1.33
N ASN A 116 3.98 -11.16 -1.15
CA ASN A 116 5.02 -10.67 -2.05
C ASN A 116 4.83 -9.19 -2.37
N SER A 117 4.48 -8.40 -1.35
CA SER A 117 4.09 -7.00 -1.48
C SER A 117 5.17 -6.09 -0.90
N HIS A 118 5.38 -4.97 -1.52
CA HIS A 118 6.15 -3.87 -0.97
C HIS A 118 5.38 -3.21 0.21
N HIS A 119 5.97 -2.17 0.79
CA HIS A 119 5.40 -1.41 1.90
C HIS A 119 3.99 -0.87 1.59
N ALA A 120 3.03 -1.13 2.48
CA ALA A 120 1.63 -0.83 2.26
C ALA A 120 1.21 0.61 2.64
N GLY A 121 2.10 1.44 3.16
CA GLY A 121 1.77 2.81 3.56
C GLY A 121 0.88 2.89 4.81
N ALA A 122 -0.09 3.80 4.79
CA ALA A 122 -1.03 4.02 5.88
C ALA A 122 -2.24 3.10 5.75
N LEU A 123 -2.32 2.05 6.58
CA LEU A 123 -3.38 1.03 6.49
C LEU A 123 -4.80 1.58 6.66
N GLY A 124 -4.97 2.61 7.48
CA GLY A 124 -6.26 3.23 7.74
C GLY A 124 -6.98 3.68 6.47
N LEU A 125 -6.23 4.15 5.46
CA LEU A 125 -6.78 4.57 4.17
C LEU A 125 -7.49 3.42 3.44
N PHE A 126 -6.93 2.22 3.49
CA PHE A 126 -7.50 1.04 2.82
C PHE A 126 -8.71 0.48 3.56
N VAL A 127 -8.68 0.54 4.89
CA VAL A 127 -9.84 0.19 5.72
C VAL A 127 -11.00 1.15 5.43
N GLU A 128 -10.73 2.45 5.32
CA GLU A 128 -11.71 3.45 4.94
C GLU A 128 -12.29 3.21 3.55
N ASP A 129 -11.43 2.96 2.56
CA ASP A 129 -11.86 2.68 1.19
C ASP A 129 -12.75 1.44 1.14
N LEU A 130 -12.34 0.35 1.77
CA LEU A 130 -13.12 -0.89 1.84
C LEU A 130 -14.47 -0.68 2.55
N ALA A 131 -14.47 0.04 3.67
CA ALA A 131 -15.70 0.33 4.41
C ALA A 131 -16.68 1.17 3.58
N ARG A 132 -16.18 2.17 2.86
CA ARG A 132 -17.00 3.02 1.97
C ARG A 132 -17.52 2.28 0.75
N GLU A 133 -16.67 1.50 0.08
CA GLU A 133 -17.07 0.75 -1.12
C GLU A 133 -18.03 -0.38 -0.83
N ALA A 134 -17.80 -1.12 0.26
CA ALA A 134 -18.56 -2.30 0.62
C ALA A 134 -19.73 -2.04 1.57
N GLY A 135 -19.79 -0.87 2.22
CA GLY A 135 -20.72 -0.61 3.31
C GLY A 135 -20.52 -1.57 4.50
N ALA A 136 -19.30 -2.02 4.74
CA ALA A 136 -18.95 -3.06 5.70
C ALA A 136 -17.94 -2.55 6.74
N PHE A 137 -17.90 -3.21 7.88
CA PHE A 137 -16.80 -3.04 8.83
C PHE A 137 -15.53 -3.71 8.28
N ALA A 138 -14.39 -3.04 8.37
CA ALA A 138 -13.12 -3.54 7.87
C ALA A 138 -12.01 -3.48 8.93
N ILE A 139 -11.13 -4.47 8.92
CA ILE A 139 -9.91 -4.49 9.73
C ILE A 139 -8.76 -4.88 8.82
N ALA A 140 -7.62 -4.20 8.95
CA ALA A 140 -6.40 -4.53 8.25
C ALA A 140 -5.25 -4.77 9.22
N PHE A 141 -4.42 -5.75 8.87
CA PHE A 141 -3.18 -6.08 9.58
C PHE A 141 -2.03 -6.13 8.59
N THR A 142 -0.86 -5.76 9.03
CA THR A 142 0.37 -6.02 8.27
C THR A 142 1.51 -6.35 9.22
N ASN A 143 2.55 -6.94 8.67
CA ASN A 143 3.81 -7.20 9.35
C ASN A 143 4.94 -6.51 8.58
N SER A 144 6.01 -6.21 9.27
CA SER A 144 7.21 -5.64 8.68
C SER A 144 8.45 -6.47 9.06
N PRO A 145 9.53 -6.36 8.28
CA PRO A 145 10.81 -6.95 8.67
C PRO A 145 11.26 -6.48 10.06
N ALA A 146 12.13 -7.25 10.70
CA ALA A 146 12.75 -6.90 11.97
C ALA A 146 13.48 -5.55 11.86
N GLY A 147 12.97 -4.53 12.53
CA GLY A 147 13.49 -3.16 12.53
C GLY A 147 13.63 -2.57 13.94
N ILE A 148 13.12 -3.27 14.96
CA ILE A 148 13.10 -2.80 16.35
C ILE A 148 13.88 -3.80 17.23
N ALA A 149 14.90 -3.31 17.91
CA ALA A 149 15.64 -4.11 18.87
C ALA A 149 14.90 -4.14 20.23
N PRO A 150 14.87 -5.29 20.92
CA PRO A 150 14.39 -5.34 22.30
C PRO A 150 15.30 -4.53 23.23
N ALA A 151 14.78 -4.13 24.39
CA ALA A 151 15.54 -3.40 25.39
C ALA A 151 16.81 -4.19 25.77
N GLY A 152 17.95 -3.51 25.77
CA GLY A 152 19.26 -4.13 26.08
C GLY A 152 19.93 -4.88 24.91
N SER A 153 19.33 -4.91 23.72
CA SER A 153 19.90 -5.52 22.51
C SER A 153 20.18 -4.49 21.43
N GLY A 154 21.29 -4.68 20.69
CA GLY A 154 21.58 -3.92 19.47
C GLY A 154 21.06 -4.59 18.20
N THR A 155 20.48 -5.80 18.29
CA THR A 155 20.01 -6.57 17.14
C THR A 155 18.50 -6.42 16.98
N PRO A 156 18.00 -5.95 15.81
CA PRO A 156 16.57 -5.90 15.52
C PRO A 156 15.92 -7.27 15.54
N LEU A 157 14.76 -7.39 16.19
CA LEU A 157 13.97 -8.62 16.30
C LEU A 157 12.49 -8.41 15.92
N PHE A 158 11.92 -7.26 16.26
CA PHE A 158 10.50 -6.99 16.07
C PHE A 158 10.24 -6.13 14.83
N GLY A 159 9.11 -6.34 14.18
CA GLY A 159 8.50 -5.43 13.23
C GLY A 159 7.47 -4.51 13.90
N THR A 160 6.91 -3.56 13.16
CA THR A 160 5.90 -2.62 13.68
C THR A 160 4.49 -3.24 13.78
N ASN A 161 4.13 -4.17 12.93
CA ASN A 161 2.87 -4.95 12.91
C ASN A 161 1.61 -4.10 13.22
N PRO A 162 1.31 -3.06 12.46
CA PRO A 162 0.17 -2.19 12.74
C PRO A 162 -1.17 -2.88 12.47
N ILE A 163 -2.20 -2.37 13.16
CA ILE A 163 -3.61 -2.74 13.00
C ILE A 163 -4.40 -1.46 12.68
N ALA A 164 -5.30 -1.53 11.74
CA ALA A 164 -6.26 -0.49 11.42
C ALA A 164 -7.68 -1.05 11.35
#